data_7625046674341cf1ad2e5bc6ee28a929
#
_entry.id   7625046674341cf1ad2e5bc6ee28a929
#
_cell.length_a   1.000
_cell.length_b   1.000
_cell.length_c   1.000
_cell.angle_alpha   90.00
_cell.angle_beta   90.00
_cell.angle_gamma   90.00
#
_symmetry.space_group_name_H-M   'P 1'
#
loop_
_entity.id
_entity.type
_entity.pdbx_description
1 polymer ?
#
loop_
_entity_poly.entity_id
_entity_poly.type
_entity_poly.pdbx_seq_one_letter_code
_entity_poly.pdbx_strand_id
1 'polypeptide(L)'
;QLVFFHNKEQKMEIIPTTPAHYPGLAALYNAIDPELHFSAADFTEGDRLRDPKFKTQRWVAIEKDQILGAGYYTQSNWFAHPQKFMIWVGVHPRRQRDGIGSALYETIMQGLQPFEPLALRTRANDDSPQSIRFLEKRGFQEVIRDIPSELDVQAFDLTRFTGLEDRFRGNGIEIKTLPELENDPERNRKLYDLDWEMSLSVPGDLAAGMGRRGFEKYVAYAITGPSAIPNGFFVAVKGEEFIGLSHLLSSEKGVSLYQGLTGVKPQYRRYGIGLAMKIRCIRYAQANGYSIILAENDAKNIPMLAMNERLGFVRKPEVITFEKQCRPLESQPGLTQ
;
A
#
# COMPACT_ATOMS: atom_id res chain seq x y z
N GLN A 1 -43.65 33.50 -33.24
CA GLN A 1 -42.53 32.58 -33.57
C GLN A 1 -42.00 32.01 -32.25
N LEU A 2 -42.39 30.76 -31.92
CA LEU A 2 -41.90 30.01 -30.79
C LEU A 2 -40.49 29.51 -31.12
N VAL A 3 -39.49 30.04 -30.44
CA VAL A 3 -38.10 29.54 -30.50
C VAL A 3 -38.02 28.33 -29.58
N PHE A 4 -38.01 27.15 -30.15
CA PHE A 4 -37.68 25.93 -29.44
C PHE A 4 -36.19 25.92 -29.15
N PHE A 5 -35.77 26.16 -27.90
CA PHE A 5 -34.45 25.80 -27.42
C PHE A 5 -34.37 24.28 -27.35
N HIS A 6 -33.72 23.67 -28.33
CA HIS A 6 -33.27 22.29 -28.24
C HIS A 6 -32.23 22.22 -27.16
N ASN A 7 -32.64 21.76 -25.99
CA ASN A 7 -31.73 21.37 -24.94
C ASN A 7 -30.98 20.13 -25.45
N LYS A 8 -29.74 20.30 -25.98
CA LYS A 8 -28.83 19.19 -26.20
C LYS A 8 -28.58 18.57 -24.83
N GLU A 9 -29.23 17.43 -24.55
CA GLU A 9 -28.80 16.58 -23.45
C GLU A 9 -27.30 16.32 -23.67
N GLN A 10 -26.46 16.96 -22.86
CA GLN A 10 -25.04 16.75 -22.91
C GLN A 10 -24.81 15.29 -22.51
N LYS A 11 -24.46 14.47 -23.51
CA LYS A 11 -24.15 13.07 -23.36
C LYS A 11 -22.87 12.94 -22.52
N MET A 12 -22.81 11.97 -21.63
CA MET A 12 -21.58 11.64 -20.89
C MET A 12 -20.42 11.42 -21.87
N GLU A 13 -19.28 12.04 -21.58
CA GLU A 13 -18.04 11.89 -22.33
C GLU A 13 -16.92 11.35 -21.44
N ILE A 14 -16.02 10.55 -22.00
CA ILE A 14 -14.81 10.09 -21.32
C ILE A 14 -13.61 10.78 -21.98
N ILE A 15 -12.91 11.60 -21.21
CA ILE A 15 -11.79 12.41 -21.68
C ILE A 15 -10.54 12.20 -20.81
N PRO A 16 -9.34 12.40 -21.38
CA PRO A 16 -8.12 12.40 -20.58
C PRO A 16 -8.17 13.46 -19.47
N THR A 17 -7.65 13.10 -18.30
CA THR A 17 -7.60 14.01 -17.16
C THR A 17 -6.54 15.08 -17.38
N THR A 18 -6.87 16.31 -17.04
CA THR A 18 -5.95 17.45 -16.96
C THR A 18 -6.00 18.05 -15.54
N PRO A 19 -5.06 18.92 -15.15
CA PRO A 19 -5.09 19.57 -13.84
C PRO A 19 -6.40 20.31 -13.51
N ALA A 20 -7.11 20.83 -14.52
CA ALA A 20 -8.43 21.46 -14.34
C ALA A 20 -9.48 20.51 -13.73
N HIS A 21 -9.30 19.20 -13.89
CA HIS A 21 -10.21 18.18 -13.36
C HIS A 21 -9.94 17.77 -11.91
N TYR A 22 -8.78 18.17 -11.32
CA TYR A 22 -8.36 17.68 -9.99
C TYR A 22 -9.35 18.01 -8.85
N PRO A 23 -10.00 19.20 -8.80
CA PRO A 23 -11.02 19.44 -7.77
C PRO A 23 -12.21 18.47 -7.85
N GLY A 24 -12.71 18.21 -9.07
CA GLY A 24 -13.80 17.27 -9.29
C GLY A 24 -13.39 15.80 -9.05
N LEU A 25 -12.14 15.46 -9.36
CA LEU A 25 -11.56 14.15 -9.03
C LEU A 25 -11.48 13.95 -7.51
N ALA A 26 -11.00 14.93 -6.77
CA ALA A 26 -10.97 14.88 -5.31
C ALA A 26 -12.37 14.65 -4.73
N ALA A 27 -13.35 15.39 -5.22
CA ALA A 27 -14.75 15.22 -4.82
C ALA A 27 -15.28 13.80 -5.14
N LEU A 28 -14.96 13.23 -6.31
CA LEU A 28 -15.32 11.86 -6.68
C LEU A 28 -14.68 10.83 -5.74
N TYR A 29 -13.37 10.93 -5.46
CA TYR A 29 -12.67 9.99 -4.60
C TYR A 29 -13.25 10.02 -3.17
N ASN A 30 -13.49 11.21 -2.63
CA ASN A 30 -14.11 11.38 -1.31
C ASN A 30 -15.57 10.91 -1.26
N ALA A 31 -16.28 10.94 -2.39
CA ALA A 31 -17.63 10.38 -2.48
C ALA A 31 -17.64 8.84 -2.55
N ILE A 32 -16.60 8.23 -3.16
CA ILE A 32 -16.44 6.77 -3.23
C ILE A 32 -16.00 6.23 -1.87
N ASP A 33 -15.07 6.89 -1.23
CA ASP A 33 -14.55 6.54 0.09
C ASP A 33 -14.48 7.79 0.98
N PRO A 34 -15.47 7.99 1.87
CA PRO A 34 -15.53 9.17 2.74
C PRO A 34 -14.40 9.26 3.78
N GLU A 35 -13.68 8.18 4.05
CA GLU A 35 -12.51 8.19 4.93
C GLU A 35 -11.27 8.76 4.24
N LEU A 36 -11.26 8.80 2.90
CA LEU A 36 -10.20 9.40 2.11
C LEU A 36 -10.41 10.91 1.96
N HIS A 37 -9.59 11.74 2.49
CA HIS A 37 -9.73 13.21 2.37
C HIS A 37 -8.80 13.75 1.27
N PHE A 38 -9.01 13.33 0.01
CA PHE A 38 -8.26 13.86 -1.12
C PHE A 38 -8.58 15.32 -1.40
N SER A 39 -7.55 16.06 -1.82
CA SER A 39 -7.62 17.42 -2.34
C SER A 39 -7.06 17.48 -3.77
N ALA A 40 -7.27 18.59 -4.47
CA ALA A 40 -6.65 18.82 -5.76
C ALA A 40 -5.10 18.88 -5.68
N ALA A 41 -4.57 19.31 -4.54
CA ALA A 41 -3.14 19.38 -4.29
C ALA A 41 -2.50 17.97 -4.27
N ASP A 42 -3.18 16.96 -3.73
CA ASP A 42 -2.67 15.60 -3.69
C ASP A 42 -2.46 15.03 -5.09
N PHE A 43 -3.37 15.32 -6.03
CA PHE A 43 -3.20 14.92 -7.43
C PHE A 43 -2.04 15.66 -8.10
N THR A 44 -1.88 16.96 -7.82
CA THR A 44 -0.78 17.76 -8.35
C THR A 44 0.57 17.24 -7.86
N GLU A 45 0.67 16.97 -6.57
CA GLU A 45 1.90 16.46 -5.96
C GLU A 45 2.19 15.01 -6.41
N GLY A 46 1.17 14.16 -6.49
CA GLY A 46 1.31 12.81 -7.01
C GLY A 46 1.82 12.79 -8.45
N ASP A 47 1.37 13.71 -9.30
CA ASP A 47 1.86 13.83 -10.67
C ASP A 47 3.29 14.40 -10.73
N ARG A 48 3.65 15.33 -9.83
CA ARG A 48 5.02 15.88 -9.71
C ARG A 48 6.04 14.84 -9.27
N LEU A 49 5.67 13.98 -8.32
CA LEU A 49 6.56 12.95 -7.77
C LEU A 49 6.65 11.68 -8.63
N ARG A 50 5.85 11.60 -9.67
CA ARG A 50 5.82 10.41 -10.52
C ARG A 50 7.14 10.22 -11.26
N ASP A 51 7.70 9.02 -11.19
CA ASP A 51 8.87 8.64 -11.99
C ASP A 51 8.46 8.62 -13.48
N PRO A 52 9.04 9.48 -14.33
CA PRO A 52 8.64 9.63 -15.75
C PRO A 52 8.87 8.37 -16.59
N LYS A 53 9.65 7.41 -16.10
CA LYS A 53 9.82 6.11 -16.79
C LYS A 53 8.55 5.27 -16.77
N PHE A 54 7.63 5.50 -15.81
CA PHE A 54 6.39 4.73 -15.67
C PHE A 54 5.29 5.28 -16.56
N LYS A 55 4.75 4.43 -17.39
CA LYS A 55 3.59 4.72 -18.22
C LYS A 55 2.35 4.84 -17.34
N THR A 56 1.62 5.92 -17.52
CA THR A 56 0.38 6.17 -16.79
C THR A 56 -0.54 7.03 -17.64
N GLN A 57 -1.84 6.80 -17.49
CA GLN A 57 -2.88 7.64 -18.07
C GLN A 57 -4.11 7.58 -17.20
N ARG A 58 -4.77 8.72 -17.02
CA ARG A 58 -6.01 8.85 -16.27
C ARG A 58 -7.08 9.47 -17.15
N TRP A 59 -8.34 8.99 -17.02
CA TRP A 59 -9.52 9.51 -17.67
C TRP A 59 -10.60 9.84 -16.65
N VAL A 60 -11.47 10.76 -17.02
CA VAL A 60 -12.67 11.11 -16.28
C VAL A 60 -13.90 10.95 -17.18
N ALA A 61 -14.99 10.44 -16.62
CA ALA A 61 -16.32 10.44 -17.22
C ALA A 61 -17.06 11.67 -16.74
N ILE A 62 -17.43 12.57 -17.65
CA ILE A 62 -18.01 13.88 -17.36
C ILE A 62 -19.39 14.00 -18.01
N GLU A 63 -20.34 14.55 -17.27
CA GLU A 63 -21.66 14.96 -17.74
C GLU A 63 -22.00 16.30 -17.09
N LYS A 64 -22.32 17.33 -17.90
CA LYS A 64 -22.67 18.68 -17.39
C LYS A 64 -21.63 19.23 -16.39
N ASP A 65 -20.36 19.14 -16.73
CA ASP A 65 -19.21 19.58 -15.93
C ASP A 65 -19.02 18.83 -14.59
N GLN A 66 -19.79 17.78 -14.34
CA GLN A 66 -19.64 16.92 -13.17
C GLN A 66 -18.86 15.66 -13.52
N ILE A 67 -17.86 15.34 -12.70
CA ILE A 67 -17.12 14.08 -12.81
C ILE A 67 -17.95 12.99 -12.13
N LEU A 68 -18.40 12.02 -12.92
CA LEU A 68 -19.24 10.90 -12.49
C LEU A 68 -18.44 9.63 -12.24
N GLY A 69 -17.27 9.55 -12.81
CA GLY A 69 -16.37 8.42 -12.67
C GLY A 69 -14.97 8.76 -13.16
N ALA A 70 -14.03 7.97 -12.77
CA ALA A 70 -12.64 8.06 -13.22
C ALA A 70 -12.02 6.68 -13.35
N GLY A 71 -10.97 6.59 -14.17
CA GLY A 71 -10.21 5.37 -14.30
C GLY A 71 -8.80 5.66 -14.78
N TYR A 72 -7.86 4.80 -14.44
CA TYR A 72 -6.47 4.93 -14.88
C TYR A 72 -5.80 3.59 -15.05
N TYR A 73 -4.72 3.59 -15.80
CA TYR A 73 -3.65 2.61 -15.67
C TYR A 73 -2.36 3.29 -15.23
N THR A 74 -1.53 2.55 -14.53
CA THR A 74 -0.19 3.00 -14.13
C THR A 74 0.76 1.82 -14.01
N GLN A 75 2.04 2.06 -14.29
CA GLN A 75 3.13 1.20 -13.88
C GLN A 75 3.65 1.64 -12.51
N SER A 76 4.19 0.73 -11.76
CA SER A 76 4.81 1.01 -10.47
C SER A 76 5.98 0.07 -10.21
N ASN A 77 6.79 0.40 -9.21
CA ASN A 77 7.86 -0.49 -8.75
C ASN A 77 7.35 -1.83 -8.15
N TRP A 78 6.05 -1.95 -7.90
CA TRP A 78 5.40 -3.18 -7.41
C TRP A 78 5.39 -4.30 -8.46
N PHE A 79 5.62 -3.93 -9.73
CA PHE A 79 5.78 -4.87 -10.82
C PHE A 79 7.12 -4.64 -11.48
N ALA A 80 8.08 -5.51 -11.23
CA ALA A 80 9.38 -5.47 -11.91
C ALA A 80 9.29 -5.85 -13.40
N HIS A 81 8.16 -5.56 -14.08
CA HIS A 81 7.94 -5.93 -15.47
C HIS A 81 7.30 -4.80 -16.27
N PRO A 82 7.87 -4.43 -17.45
CA PRO A 82 7.42 -3.28 -18.25
C PRO A 82 6.04 -3.45 -18.90
N GLN A 83 5.48 -4.66 -18.91
CA GLN A 83 4.17 -4.98 -19.48
C GLN A 83 3.12 -5.36 -18.42
N LYS A 84 3.42 -5.13 -17.14
CA LYS A 84 2.43 -5.29 -16.06
C LYS A 84 1.95 -3.91 -15.59
N PHE A 85 0.64 -3.78 -15.41
CA PHE A 85 0.00 -2.52 -15.06
C PHE A 85 -0.97 -2.69 -13.91
N MET A 86 -1.04 -1.67 -13.06
CA MET A 86 -2.16 -1.44 -12.17
C MET A 86 -3.25 -0.70 -12.93
N ILE A 87 -4.49 -1.08 -12.74
CA ILE A 87 -5.66 -0.33 -13.20
C ILE A 87 -6.58 0.00 -12.02
N TRP A 88 -7.36 1.04 -12.16
CA TRP A 88 -8.41 1.38 -11.23
C TRP A 88 -9.58 2.03 -11.97
N VAL A 89 -10.79 1.72 -11.53
CA VAL A 89 -12.04 2.32 -12.01
C VAL A 89 -12.92 2.65 -10.81
N GLY A 90 -13.32 3.91 -10.69
CA GLY A 90 -14.23 4.38 -9.67
C GLY A 90 -15.42 5.12 -10.30
N VAL A 91 -16.62 4.89 -9.77
CA VAL A 91 -17.86 5.55 -10.20
C VAL A 91 -18.56 6.11 -8.97
N HIS A 92 -19.02 7.36 -9.09
CA HIS A 92 -19.77 8.02 -8.04
C HIS A 92 -20.91 7.12 -7.54
N PRO A 93 -21.10 6.91 -6.22
CA PRO A 93 -22.06 5.93 -5.68
C PRO A 93 -23.48 6.05 -6.25
N ARG A 94 -23.95 7.29 -6.48
CA ARG A 94 -25.29 7.56 -7.04
C ARG A 94 -25.43 7.30 -8.54
N ARG A 95 -24.34 7.02 -9.25
CA ARG A 95 -24.28 6.80 -10.70
C ARG A 95 -23.73 5.43 -11.07
N GLN A 96 -23.62 4.55 -10.07
CA GLN A 96 -23.27 3.15 -10.30
C GLN A 96 -24.41 2.46 -11.05
N ARG A 97 -24.06 1.44 -11.86
CA ARG A 97 -24.97 0.65 -12.71
C ARG A 97 -25.47 1.38 -13.97
N ASP A 98 -25.02 2.61 -14.22
CA ASP A 98 -25.34 3.40 -15.44
C ASP A 98 -24.40 3.07 -16.62
N GLY A 99 -23.58 2.01 -16.53
CA GLY A 99 -22.62 1.63 -17.58
C GLY A 99 -21.28 2.38 -17.54
N ILE A 100 -21.14 3.43 -16.72
CA ILE A 100 -19.96 4.30 -16.65
C ILE A 100 -18.68 3.49 -16.37
N GLY A 101 -18.71 2.58 -15.39
CA GLY A 101 -17.57 1.76 -15.06
C GLY A 101 -17.12 0.84 -16.20
N SER A 102 -18.07 0.32 -17.00
CA SER A 102 -17.75 -0.49 -18.18
C SER A 102 -17.08 0.35 -19.26
N ALA A 103 -17.62 1.52 -19.54
CA ALA A 103 -17.07 2.44 -20.54
C ALA A 103 -15.64 2.91 -20.15
N LEU A 104 -15.39 3.24 -18.88
CA LEU A 104 -14.07 3.58 -18.37
C LEU A 104 -13.10 2.40 -18.50
N TYR A 105 -13.54 1.20 -18.15
CA TYR A 105 -12.71 -0.01 -18.31
C TYR A 105 -12.32 -0.25 -19.76
N GLU A 106 -13.25 -0.13 -20.69
CA GLU A 106 -12.98 -0.28 -22.13
C GLU A 106 -12.01 0.79 -22.64
N THR A 107 -12.15 2.03 -22.18
CA THR A 107 -11.21 3.13 -22.49
C THR A 107 -9.80 2.81 -21.98
N ILE A 108 -9.67 2.30 -20.75
CA ILE A 108 -8.39 1.86 -20.19
C ILE A 108 -7.78 0.74 -21.03
N MET A 109 -8.59 -0.25 -21.42
CA MET A 109 -8.12 -1.38 -22.23
C MET A 109 -7.64 -0.92 -23.61
N GLN A 110 -8.34 0.02 -24.24
CA GLN A 110 -7.90 0.64 -25.50
C GLN A 110 -6.57 1.40 -25.32
N GLY A 111 -6.45 2.18 -24.25
CA GLY A 111 -5.21 2.93 -23.93
C GLY A 111 -4.02 2.02 -23.64
N LEU A 112 -4.26 0.79 -23.20
CA LEU A 112 -3.22 -0.21 -22.91
C LEU A 112 -2.77 -1.01 -24.14
N GLN A 113 -3.56 -1.05 -25.21
CA GLN A 113 -3.23 -1.86 -26.42
C GLN A 113 -1.81 -1.63 -26.97
N PRO A 114 -1.30 -0.39 -27.06
CA PRO A 114 0.05 -0.15 -27.60
C PRO A 114 1.18 -0.74 -26.74
N PHE A 115 0.91 -1.08 -25.50
CA PHE A 115 1.91 -1.59 -24.56
C PHE A 115 1.89 -3.11 -24.44
N GLU A 116 0.91 -3.74 -25.11
CA GLU A 116 0.78 -5.19 -25.14
C GLU A 116 0.87 -5.82 -23.71
N PRO A 117 -0.04 -5.47 -22.79
CA PRO A 117 0.06 -5.88 -21.40
C PRO A 117 0.10 -7.40 -21.24
N LEU A 118 0.97 -7.89 -20.37
CA LEU A 118 1.01 -9.30 -19.94
C LEU A 118 -0.03 -9.55 -18.84
N ALA A 119 -0.09 -8.67 -17.85
CA ALA A 119 -1.01 -8.79 -16.74
C ALA A 119 -1.48 -7.42 -16.23
N LEU A 120 -2.70 -7.41 -15.73
CA LEU A 120 -3.32 -6.26 -15.08
C LEU A 120 -3.65 -6.63 -13.64
N ARG A 121 -3.36 -5.73 -12.71
CA ARG A 121 -3.81 -5.84 -11.31
C ARG A 121 -4.73 -4.71 -10.94
N THR A 122 -5.61 -4.99 -10.00
CA THR A 122 -6.49 -4.01 -9.36
C THR A 122 -6.82 -4.47 -7.95
N ARG A 123 -7.35 -3.58 -7.12
CA ARG A 123 -7.76 -3.90 -5.75
C ARG A 123 -9.26 -3.62 -5.56
N ALA A 124 -9.91 -4.42 -4.73
CA ALA A 124 -11.28 -4.19 -4.28
C ALA A 124 -11.41 -4.65 -2.81
N ASN A 125 -12.29 -3.99 -2.07
CA ASN A 125 -12.63 -4.42 -0.73
C ASN A 125 -13.61 -5.61 -0.77
N ASP A 126 -13.51 -6.54 0.18
CA ASP A 126 -14.36 -7.73 0.27
C ASP A 126 -15.82 -7.40 0.58
N ASP A 127 -16.07 -6.26 1.24
CA ASP A 127 -17.41 -5.71 1.50
C ASP A 127 -18.05 -5.04 0.28
N SER A 128 -17.38 -5.05 -0.88
CA SER A 128 -17.88 -4.50 -2.16
C SER A 128 -18.19 -5.60 -3.18
N PRO A 129 -19.26 -6.41 -2.99
CA PRO A 129 -19.56 -7.54 -3.86
C PRO A 129 -19.86 -7.15 -5.31
N GLN A 130 -20.27 -5.91 -5.56
CA GLN A 130 -20.45 -5.38 -6.90
C GLN A 130 -19.12 -5.14 -7.64
N SER A 131 -18.10 -4.66 -6.93
CA SER A 131 -16.75 -4.48 -7.48
C SER A 131 -16.11 -5.83 -7.79
N ILE A 132 -16.24 -6.79 -6.89
CA ILE A 132 -15.75 -8.16 -7.08
C ILE A 132 -16.38 -8.78 -8.33
N ARG A 133 -17.73 -8.77 -8.43
CA ARG A 133 -18.44 -9.31 -9.60
C ARG A 133 -18.09 -8.57 -10.91
N PHE A 134 -17.79 -7.27 -10.83
CA PHE A 134 -17.37 -6.49 -12.00
C PHE A 134 -16.02 -6.98 -12.53
N LEU A 135 -15.09 -7.31 -11.63
CA LEU A 135 -13.75 -7.81 -11.95
C LEU A 135 -13.80 -9.27 -12.44
N GLU A 136 -14.48 -10.15 -11.73
CA GLU A 136 -14.63 -11.56 -12.09
C GLU A 136 -15.23 -11.75 -13.49
N LYS A 137 -16.29 -10.99 -13.83
CA LYS A 137 -16.90 -10.99 -15.18
C LYS A 137 -15.93 -10.55 -16.28
N ARG A 138 -14.82 -9.89 -15.94
CA ARG A 138 -13.77 -9.44 -16.86
C ARG A 138 -12.53 -10.35 -16.87
N GLY A 139 -12.62 -11.49 -16.17
CA GLY A 139 -11.57 -12.51 -16.12
C GLY A 139 -10.45 -12.20 -15.12
N PHE A 140 -10.69 -11.31 -14.17
CA PHE A 140 -9.79 -11.13 -13.06
C PHE A 140 -10.00 -12.24 -12.02
N GLN A 141 -8.90 -12.69 -11.42
CA GLN A 141 -8.88 -13.70 -10.35
C GLN A 141 -8.18 -13.14 -9.13
N GLU A 142 -8.64 -13.51 -7.95
CA GLU A 142 -7.97 -13.17 -6.70
C GLU A 142 -6.57 -13.79 -6.65
N VAL A 143 -5.57 -13.00 -6.31
CA VAL A 143 -4.17 -13.45 -6.16
C VAL A 143 -3.59 -13.15 -4.78
N ILE A 144 -3.99 -12.04 -4.16
CA ILE A 144 -3.52 -11.65 -2.82
C ILE A 144 -4.74 -11.16 -2.05
N ARG A 145 -4.78 -11.49 -0.76
CA ARG A 145 -5.76 -10.97 0.20
C ARG A 145 -5.02 -10.39 1.38
N ASP A 146 -5.17 -9.10 1.57
CA ASP A 146 -4.58 -8.35 2.66
C ASP A 146 -5.64 -8.05 3.73
N ILE A 147 -5.25 -8.13 4.98
CA ILE A 147 -6.07 -7.81 6.15
C ILE A 147 -5.54 -6.50 6.74
N PRO A 148 -6.17 -5.36 6.39
CA PRO A 148 -5.90 -4.10 7.07
C PRO A 148 -6.39 -4.18 8.51
N SER A 149 -5.69 -3.52 9.42
CA SER A 149 -6.09 -3.41 10.81
C SER A 149 -5.60 -2.11 11.42
N GLU A 150 -6.26 -1.65 12.45
CA GLU A 150 -5.90 -0.43 13.16
C GLU A 150 -5.84 -0.66 14.66
N LEU A 151 -4.92 0.04 15.31
CA LEU A 151 -4.78 0.07 16.75
C LEU A 151 -5.08 1.48 17.26
N ASP A 152 -6.01 1.59 18.21
CA ASP A 152 -6.16 2.79 19.03
C ASP A 152 -4.96 2.86 19.99
N VAL A 153 -4.07 3.79 19.71
CA VAL A 153 -2.82 3.94 20.44
C VAL A 153 -3.06 4.48 21.85
N GLN A 154 -4.04 5.36 22.01
CA GLN A 154 -4.29 6.02 23.30
C GLN A 154 -4.99 5.07 24.31
N ALA A 155 -5.79 4.13 23.80
CA ALA A 155 -6.43 3.10 24.62
C ALA A 155 -5.50 1.94 24.98
N PHE A 156 -4.28 1.87 24.42
CA PHE A 156 -3.38 0.73 24.60
C PHE A 156 -2.70 0.73 25.98
N ASP A 157 -2.86 -0.34 26.73
CA ASP A 157 -2.25 -0.53 28.04
C ASP A 157 -0.84 -1.18 27.93
N LEU A 158 0.19 -0.35 28.03
CA LEU A 158 1.60 -0.77 28.02
C LEU A 158 1.99 -1.63 29.23
N THR A 159 1.28 -1.54 30.36
CA THR A 159 1.63 -2.25 31.60
C THR A 159 1.55 -3.76 31.44
N ARG A 160 0.69 -4.24 30.52
CA ARG A 160 0.51 -5.67 30.19
C ARG A 160 1.79 -6.33 29.63
N PHE A 161 2.75 -5.53 29.20
CA PHE A 161 3.97 -6.01 28.54
C PHE A 161 5.25 -5.65 29.31
N THR A 162 5.12 -5.30 30.58
CA THR A 162 6.25 -5.02 31.46
C THR A 162 7.16 -6.27 31.55
N GLY A 163 8.47 -6.05 31.51
CA GLY A 163 9.46 -7.14 31.61
C GLY A 163 9.61 -8.03 30.36
N LEU A 164 8.94 -7.70 29.25
CA LEU A 164 9.02 -8.52 28.02
C LEU A 164 10.47 -8.63 27.51
N GLU A 165 11.25 -7.55 27.58
CA GLU A 165 12.61 -7.51 27.08
C GLU A 165 13.61 -8.30 27.95
N ASP A 166 13.28 -8.54 29.22
CA ASP A 166 14.13 -9.31 30.12
C ASP A 166 14.29 -10.77 29.66
N ARG A 167 13.34 -11.26 28.86
CA ARG A 167 13.36 -12.62 28.30
C ARG A 167 14.54 -12.90 27.37
N PHE A 168 15.08 -11.87 26.74
CA PHE A 168 16.17 -12.02 25.76
C PHE A 168 17.41 -11.16 26.07
N ARG A 169 17.28 -10.18 26.99
CA ARG A 169 18.43 -9.35 27.43
C ARG A 169 19.59 -10.19 27.99
N GLY A 170 19.25 -11.21 28.74
CA GLY A 170 20.25 -12.17 29.28
C GLY A 170 21.03 -12.93 28.20
N ASN A 171 20.55 -12.95 26.96
CA ASN A 171 21.22 -13.56 25.81
C ASN A 171 22.03 -12.53 24.98
N GLY A 172 22.26 -11.33 25.52
CA GLY A 172 22.97 -10.25 24.84
C GLY A 172 22.21 -9.61 23.67
N ILE A 173 20.88 -9.68 23.70
CA ILE A 173 20.02 -9.06 22.69
C ILE A 173 19.46 -7.75 23.24
N GLU A 174 19.64 -6.67 22.48
CA GLU A 174 19.13 -5.34 22.78
C GLU A 174 18.26 -4.83 21.62
N ILE A 175 17.30 -3.93 21.94
CA ILE A 175 16.55 -3.21 20.92
C ILE A 175 17.01 -1.76 20.95
N LYS A 176 17.47 -1.26 19.80
CA LYS A 176 17.99 0.10 19.60
C LYS A 176 17.18 0.84 18.54
N THR A 177 17.12 2.16 18.65
CA THR A 177 16.59 3.05 17.63
C THR A 177 17.66 3.34 16.55
N LEU A 178 17.24 3.92 15.41
CA LEU A 178 18.22 4.35 14.39
C LEU A 178 19.25 5.36 14.90
N PRO A 179 18.87 6.39 15.69
CA PRO A 179 19.87 7.29 16.29
C PRO A 179 20.88 6.61 17.20
N GLU A 180 20.46 5.61 17.99
CA GLU A 180 21.39 4.85 18.85
C GLU A 180 22.39 3.98 18.07
N LEU A 181 22.19 3.83 16.77
CA LEU A 181 23.05 3.09 15.84
C LEU A 181 23.86 4.02 14.91
N GLU A 182 23.88 5.33 15.15
CA GLU A 182 24.51 6.30 14.26
C GLU A 182 26.01 6.11 14.08
N ASN A 183 26.67 5.55 15.08
CA ASN A 183 28.12 5.29 15.07
C ASN A 183 28.52 4.03 14.26
N ASP A 184 27.56 3.23 13.76
CA ASP A 184 27.85 2.11 12.87
C ASP A 184 27.87 2.59 11.40
N PRO A 185 29.05 2.68 10.76
CA PRO A 185 29.15 3.17 9.38
C PRO A 185 28.41 2.25 8.37
N GLU A 186 28.24 0.97 8.70
CA GLU A 186 27.55 -0.01 7.88
C GLU A 186 26.04 -0.11 8.21
N ARG A 187 25.54 0.70 9.15
CA ARG A 187 24.14 0.64 9.61
C ARG A 187 23.14 0.54 8.48
N ASN A 188 23.19 1.46 7.53
CA ASN A 188 22.22 1.52 6.46
C ASN A 188 22.30 0.31 5.52
N ARG A 189 23.50 -0.21 5.29
CA ARG A 189 23.71 -1.42 4.49
C ARG A 189 23.18 -2.67 5.24
N LYS A 190 23.52 -2.83 6.52
CA LYS A 190 22.99 -3.90 7.36
C LYS A 190 21.47 -3.91 7.41
N LEU A 191 20.84 -2.72 7.53
CA LEU A 191 19.38 -2.58 7.52
C LEU A 191 18.78 -2.95 6.18
N TYR A 192 19.38 -2.51 5.07
CA TYR A 192 18.92 -2.83 3.72
C TYR A 192 18.95 -4.35 3.45
N ASP A 193 20.00 -5.03 3.92
CA ASP A 193 20.12 -6.47 3.73
C ASP A 193 19.15 -7.23 4.66
N LEU A 194 18.98 -6.79 5.91
CA LEU A 194 18.01 -7.35 6.85
C LEU A 194 16.57 -7.16 6.37
N ASP A 195 16.20 -5.97 5.89
CA ASP A 195 14.87 -5.67 5.36
C ASP A 195 14.51 -6.61 4.22
N TRP A 196 15.45 -6.83 3.29
CA TRP A 196 15.28 -7.77 2.19
C TRP A 196 15.13 -9.22 2.67
N GLU A 197 16.00 -9.67 3.58
CA GLU A 197 15.91 -11.02 4.17
C GLU A 197 14.54 -11.23 4.85
N MET A 198 14.07 -10.23 5.61
CA MET A 198 12.78 -10.30 6.28
C MET A 198 11.62 -10.27 5.30
N SER A 199 11.70 -9.44 4.26
CA SER A 199 10.68 -9.37 3.20
C SER A 199 10.49 -10.69 2.48
N LEU A 200 11.59 -11.40 2.19
CA LEU A 200 11.54 -12.76 1.59
C LEU A 200 10.94 -13.81 2.54
N SER A 201 10.94 -13.54 3.85
CA SER A 201 10.39 -14.43 4.88
C SER A 201 8.91 -14.20 5.16
N VAL A 202 8.30 -13.14 4.59
CA VAL A 202 6.87 -12.87 4.74
C VAL A 202 6.08 -13.91 3.95
N PRO A 203 5.16 -14.67 4.61
CA PRO A 203 4.27 -15.58 3.90
C PRO A 203 3.37 -14.82 2.91
N GLY A 204 3.17 -15.41 1.73
CA GLY A 204 2.35 -14.82 0.67
C GLY A 204 3.13 -14.61 -0.63
N ASP A 205 2.42 -14.24 -1.69
CA ASP A 205 3.00 -14.08 -3.03
C ASP A 205 3.59 -12.68 -3.28
N LEU A 206 3.55 -11.80 -2.29
CA LEU A 206 4.13 -10.46 -2.38
C LEU A 206 5.62 -10.50 -2.74
N ALA A 207 6.37 -11.40 -2.10
CA ALA A 207 7.82 -11.54 -2.35
C ALA A 207 8.14 -12.11 -3.73
N ALA A 208 7.29 -12.98 -4.28
CA ALA A 208 7.55 -13.68 -5.55
C ALA A 208 7.50 -12.77 -6.79
N GLY A 209 6.92 -11.57 -6.68
CA GLY A 209 6.81 -10.61 -7.79
C GLY A 209 7.52 -9.28 -7.57
N MET A 210 8.07 -9.04 -6.38
CA MET A 210 8.76 -7.79 -6.04
C MET A 210 10.26 -7.93 -6.27
N GLY A 211 10.81 -7.09 -7.15
CA GLY A 211 12.25 -6.91 -7.22
C GLY A 211 12.78 -6.21 -5.97
N ARG A 212 14.01 -6.55 -5.55
CA ARG A 212 14.68 -5.82 -4.47
C ARG A 212 14.78 -4.33 -4.82
N ARG A 213 14.31 -3.46 -3.92
CA ARG A 213 14.46 -2.01 -4.08
C ARG A 213 15.95 -1.64 -4.10
N GLY A 214 16.36 -0.69 -4.93
CA GLY A 214 17.74 -0.19 -4.92
C GLY A 214 18.10 0.43 -3.55
N PHE A 215 19.38 0.34 -3.17
CA PHE A 215 19.87 0.78 -1.86
C PHE A 215 19.52 2.24 -1.55
N GLU A 216 19.81 3.17 -2.46
CA GLU A 216 19.52 4.60 -2.27
C GLU A 216 18.00 4.85 -2.11
N LYS A 217 17.18 4.12 -2.86
CA LYS A 217 15.72 4.21 -2.75
C LYS A 217 15.19 3.64 -1.44
N TYR A 218 15.84 2.61 -0.89
CA TYR A 218 15.53 2.09 0.42
C TYR A 218 15.86 3.12 1.50
N VAL A 219 17.06 3.70 1.47
CA VAL A 219 17.51 4.72 2.42
C VAL A 219 16.57 5.93 2.37
N ALA A 220 16.23 6.41 1.17
CA ALA A 220 15.30 7.52 1.00
C ALA A 220 13.89 7.21 1.50
N TYR A 221 13.43 5.96 1.39
CA TYR A 221 12.08 5.58 1.84
C TYR A 221 12.02 5.33 3.35
N ALA A 222 12.91 4.49 3.89
CA ALA A 222 12.78 3.95 5.23
C ALA A 222 13.59 4.73 6.29
N ILE A 223 14.62 5.50 5.89
CA ILE A 223 15.60 6.08 6.81
C ILE A 223 15.59 7.62 6.79
N THR A 224 15.59 8.25 5.61
CA THR A 224 15.81 9.70 5.49
C THR A 224 14.65 10.45 4.83
N GLY A 225 13.68 9.77 4.27
CA GLY A 225 12.58 10.38 3.54
C GLY A 225 11.54 11.06 4.44
N PRO A 226 10.59 11.81 3.86
CA PRO A 226 9.62 12.59 4.62
C PRO A 226 8.68 11.72 5.49
N SER A 227 8.45 10.47 5.12
CA SER A 227 7.65 9.53 5.91
C SER A 227 8.46 8.74 6.93
N ALA A 228 9.80 8.81 6.90
CA ALA A 228 10.65 8.07 7.82
C ALA A 228 10.60 8.67 9.24
N ILE A 229 10.57 7.81 10.24
CA ILE A 229 10.56 8.18 11.65
C ILE A 229 11.76 7.50 12.34
N PRO A 230 12.94 8.13 12.38
CA PRO A 230 14.15 7.51 12.94
C PRO A 230 13.99 7.00 14.38
N ASN A 231 13.32 7.75 15.25
CA ASN A 231 13.04 7.35 16.63
C ASN A 231 11.91 6.31 16.76
N GLY A 232 11.13 6.10 15.69
CA GLY A 232 10.12 5.05 15.56
C GLY A 232 10.61 3.82 14.79
N PHE A 233 11.91 3.75 14.48
CA PHE A 233 12.55 2.62 13.82
C PHE A 233 13.40 1.85 14.84
N PHE A 234 13.01 0.62 15.14
CA PHE A 234 13.63 -0.23 16.15
C PHE A 234 14.35 -1.41 15.50
N VAL A 235 15.57 -1.66 15.95
CA VAL A 235 16.44 -2.73 15.48
C VAL A 235 16.83 -3.60 16.66
N ALA A 236 16.57 -4.89 16.57
CA ALA A 236 17.12 -5.86 17.52
C ALA A 236 18.56 -6.21 17.11
N VAL A 237 19.48 -6.08 18.05
CA VAL A 237 20.91 -6.31 17.84
C VAL A 237 21.44 -7.37 18.81
N LYS A 238 22.39 -8.19 18.34
CA LYS A 238 23.18 -9.11 19.19
C LYS A 238 24.64 -8.92 18.85
N GLY A 239 25.39 -8.27 19.76
CA GLY A 239 26.73 -7.78 19.43
C GLY A 239 26.68 -6.82 18.26
N GLU A 240 27.34 -7.11 17.14
CA GLU A 240 27.35 -6.31 15.92
C GLU A 240 26.29 -6.76 14.89
N GLU A 241 25.61 -7.88 15.14
CA GLU A 241 24.62 -8.44 14.22
C GLU A 241 23.26 -7.79 14.39
N PHE A 242 22.65 -7.33 13.28
CA PHE A 242 21.25 -6.93 13.24
C PHE A 242 20.38 -8.16 12.98
N ILE A 243 19.50 -8.49 13.94
CA ILE A 243 18.75 -9.75 13.97
C ILE A 243 17.25 -9.59 13.79
N GLY A 244 16.76 -8.35 13.81
CA GLY A 244 15.35 -8.04 13.59
C GLY A 244 15.13 -6.55 13.47
N LEU A 245 14.00 -6.17 12.87
CA LEU A 245 13.58 -4.79 12.73
C LEU A 245 12.06 -4.64 12.87
N SER A 246 11.63 -3.45 13.27
CA SER A 246 10.24 -3.01 13.26
C SER A 246 10.22 -1.50 13.18
N HIS A 247 9.45 -0.90 12.26
CA HIS A 247 9.46 0.55 12.11
C HIS A 247 8.08 1.12 11.83
N LEU A 248 7.94 2.39 12.13
CA LEU A 248 6.79 3.21 11.84
C LEU A 248 7.11 4.18 10.69
N LEU A 249 6.10 4.49 9.91
CA LEU A 249 6.12 5.51 8.87
C LEU A 249 5.01 6.51 9.16
N SER A 250 5.26 7.79 8.94
CA SER A 250 4.21 8.81 9.05
C SER A 250 3.21 8.67 7.92
N SER A 251 1.92 8.85 8.23
CA SER A 251 0.91 9.07 7.20
C SER A 251 0.91 10.56 6.80
N GLU A 252 0.50 10.84 5.56
CA GLU A 252 0.40 12.22 5.06
C GLU A 252 -0.55 13.10 5.89
N LYS A 253 -1.46 12.50 6.65
CA LYS A 253 -2.48 13.18 7.47
C LYS A 253 -2.03 13.51 8.91
N GLY A 254 -0.80 13.18 9.30
CA GLY A 254 -0.18 13.66 10.56
C GLY A 254 -0.72 13.06 11.86
N VAL A 255 -1.86 12.38 11.88
CA VAL A 255 -2.49 11.84 13.11
C VAL A 255 -2.36 10.33 13.24
N SER A 256 -2.03 9.64 12.19
CA SER A 256 -1.85 8.18 12.14
C SER A 256 -0.47 7.79 11.65
N LEU A 257 -0.04 6.60 12.05
CA LEU A 257 1.20 5.98 11.62
C LEU A 257 0.90 4.69 10.88
N TYR A 258 1.77 4.34 9.95
CA TYR A 258 1.78 3.01 9.33
C TYR A 258 2.84 2.14 10.01
N GLN A 259 2.44 0.93 10.41
CA GLN A 259 3.38 -0.10 10.80
C GLN A 259 4.06 -0.65 9.55
N GLY A 260 5.33 -0.33 9.38
CA GLY A 260 6.15 -0.92 8.34
C GLY A 260 6.53 -2.37 8.66
N LEU A 261 7.53 -2.88 7.97
CA LEU A 261 7.98 -4.26 8.15
C LEU A 261 8.35 -4.55 9.61
N THR A 262 7.86 -5.68 10.13
CA THR A 262 8.31 -6.27 11.39
C THR A 262 8.81 -7.67 11.10
N GLY A 263 10.08 -7.92 11.38
CA GLY A 263 10.71 -9.22 11.15
C GLY A 263 11.83 -9.53 12.14
N VAL A 264 12.05 -10.82 12.36
CA VAL A 264 13.15 -11.36 13.18
C VAL A 264 13.73 -12.55 12.44
N LYS A 265 15.07 -12.63 12.34
CA LYS A 265 15.77 -13.75 11.72
C LYS A 265 15.31 -15.09 12.30
N PRO A 266 15.14 -16.15 11.49
CA PRO A 266 14.53 -17.40 11.92
C PRO A 266 15.10 -17.98 13.21
N GLN A 267 16.45 -17.96 13.37
CA GLN A 267 17.16 -18.51 14.53
C GLN A 267 16.92 -17.72 15.84
N TYR A 268 16.38 -16.50 15.74
CA TYR A 268 16.06 -15.65 16.90
C TYR A 268 14.56 -15.49 17.14
N ARG A 269 13.72 -16.24 16.43
CA ARG A 269 12.27 -16.22 16.62
C ARG A 269 11.86 -16.91 17.93
N ARG A 270 10.62 -16.65 18.38
CA ARG A 270 9.98 -17.20 19.59
C ARG A 270 10.53 -16.70 20.92
N TYR A 271 11.51 -15.80 20.95
CA TYR A 271 11.95 -15.13 22.17
C TYR A 271 11.12 -13.89 22.53
N GLY A 272 10.13 -13.51 21.73
CA GLY A 272 9.32 -12.32 21.94
C GLY A 272 9.91 -11.04 21.37
N ILE A 273 11.02 -11.09 20.63
CA ILE A 273 11.74 -9.92 20.09
C ILE A 273 10.83 -9.08 19.17
N GLY A 274 10.13 -9.70 18.22
CA GLY A 274 9.22 -9.00 17.31
C GLY A 274 8.08 -8.29 18.05
N LEU A 275 7.50 -8.96 19.06
CA LEU A 275 6.49 -8.36 19.92
C LEU A 275 7.06 -7.16 20.70
N ALA A 276 8.26 -7.28 21.26
CA ALA A 276 8.90 -6.20 22.01
C ALA A 276 9.18 -4.98 21.13
N MET A 277 9.65 -5.18 19.89
CA MET A 277 9.85 -4.10 18.94
C MET A 277 8.52 -3.40 18.60
N LYS A 278 7.42 -4.15 18.36
CA LYS A 278 6.10 -3.55 18.13
C LYS A 278 5.59 -2.78 19.36
N ILE A 279 5.83 -3.27 20.57
CA ILE A 279 5.52 -2.53 21.80
C ILE A 279 6.31 -1.22 21.88
N ARG A 280 7.57 -1.20 21.47
CA ARG A 280 8.32 0.06 21.37
C ARG A 280 7.75 1.00 20.31
N CYS A 281 7.30 0.50 19.18
CA CYS A 281 6.56 1.29 18.19
C CYS A 281 5.31 1.93 18.80
N ILE A 282 4.48 1.16 19.52
CA ILE A 282 3.27 1.66 20.18
C ILE A 282 3.61 2.70 21.26
N ARG A 283 4.62 2.44 22.08
CA ARG A 283 5.11 3.38 23.09
C ARG A 283 5.57 4.70 22.46
N TYR A 284 6.31 4.63 21.37
CA TYR A 284 6.71 5.80 20.61
C TYR A 284 5.49 6.60 20.13
N ALA A 285 4.52 5.92 19.55
CA ALA A 285 3.29 6.54 19.05
C ALA A 285 2.51 7.26 20.18
N GLN A 286 2.33 6.61 21.34
CA GLN A 286 1.69 7.23 22.51
C GLN A 286 2.44 8.45 22.99
N ALA A 287 3.76 8.34 23.16
CA ALA A 287 4.59 9.42 23.68
C ALA A 287 4.63 10.65 22.77
N ASN A 288 4.33 10.48 21.46
CA ASN A 288 4.31 11.55 20.47
C ASN A 288 2.89 11.98 20.06
N GLY A 289 1.85 11.51 20.77
CA GLY A 289 0.47 12.00 20.59
C GLY A 289 -0.26 11.44 19.37
N TYR A 290 0.25 10.38 18.73
CA TYR A 290 -0.46 9.72 17.65
C TYR A 290 -1.66 8.93 18.15
N SER A 291 -2.75 8.96 17.41
CA SER A 291 -3.99 8.31 17.81
C SER A 291 -4.11 6.87 17.27
N ILE A 292 -3.59 6.61 16.07
CA ILE A 292 -3.82 5.34 15.35
C ILE A 292 -2.52 4.82 14.76
N ILE A 293 -2.31 3.51 14.87
CA ILE A 293 -1.36 2.76 14.04
C ILE A 293 -2.14 1.87 13.09
N LEU A 294 -1.93 2.04 11.78
CA LEU A 294 -2.44 1.22 10.71
C LEU A 294 -1.45 0.10 10.39
N ALA A 295 -1.93 -1.10 10.14
CA ALA A 295 -1.15 -2.24 9.67
C ALA A 295 -1.90 -2.97 8.56
N GLU A 296 -1.19 -3.51 7.57
CA GLU A 296 -1.74 -4.35 6.52
C GLU A 296 -0.89 -5.62 6.40
N ASN A 297 -1.52 -6.79 6.41
CA ASN A 297 -0.83 -8.07 6.37
C ASN A 297 -1.54 -9.02 5.41
N ASP A 298 -0.78 -9.77 4.63
CA ASP A 298 -1.30 -10.89 3.84
C ASP A 298 -2.07 -11.87 4.74
N ALA A 299 -3.23 -12.32 4.31
CA ALA A 299 -4.08 -13.28 5.03
C ALA A 299 -3.37 -14.60 5.36
N LYS A 300 -2.34 -14.96 4.59
CA LYS A 300 -1.49 -16.14 4.82
C LYS A 300 -0.47 -15.92 5.95
N ASN A 301 -0.24 -14.65 6.39
CA ASN A 301 0.69 -14.33 7.47
C ASN A 301 0.05 -14.51 8.86
N ILE A 302 -0.38 -15.73 9.14
CA ILE A 302 -1.07 -16.10 10.39
C ILE A 302 -0.28 -15.66 11.65
N PRO A 303 1.06 -15.82 11.74
CA PRO A 303 1.79 -15.40 12.93
C PRO A 303 1.72 -13.89 13.19
N MET A 304 1.75 -13.05 12.14
CA MET A 304 1.65 -11.60 12.29
C MET A 304 0.23 -11.16 12.62
N LEU A 305 -0.78 -11.77 11.99
CA LEU A 305 -2.19 -11.53 12.30
C LEU A 305 -2.49 -11.84 13.77
N ALA A 306 -2.05 -13.00 14.27
CA ALA A 306 -2.22 -13.37 15.69
C ALA A 306 -1.47 -12.41 16.64
N MET A 307 -0.29 -11.90 16.23
CA MET A 307 0.43 -10.89 17.01
C MET A 307 -0.34 -9.56 17.05
N ASN A 308 -0.89 -9.12 15.93
CA ASN A 308 -1.70 -7.89 15.86
C ASN A 308 -2.97 -8.01 16.72
N GLU A 309 -3.70 -9.13 16.62
CA GLU A 309 -4.87 -9.39 17.47
C GLU A 309 -4.52 -9.36 18.96
N ARG A 310 -3.43 -9.99 19.36
CA ARG A 310 -2.94 -9.97 20.74
C ARG A 310 -2.61 -8.55 21.23
N LEU A 311 -2.16 -7.67 20.32
CA LEU A 311 -1.91 -6.26 20.58
C LEU A 311 -3.18 -5.41 20.55
N GLY A 312 -4.34 -5.96 20.18
CA GLY A 312 -5.60 -5.26 20.12
C GLY A 312 -5.85 -4.50 18.81
N PHE A 313 -5.13 -4.82 17.75
CA PHE A 313 -5.48 -4.31 16.43
C PHE A 313 -6.84 -4.85 16.01
N VAL A 314 -7.71 -3.98 15.54
CA VAL A 314 -9.06 -4.29 15.05
C VAL A 314 -9.00 -4.38 13.52
N ARG A 315 -9.47 -5.50 12.96
CA ARG A 315 -9.52 -5.74 11.52
C ARG A 315 -10.49 -4.78 10.85
N LYS A 316 -10.13 -4.32 9.67
CA LYS A 316 -10.97 -3.58 8.71
C LYS A 316 -11.41 -4.52 7.59
N PRO A 317 -12.30 -4.09 6.68
CA PRO A 317 -12.62 -4.86 5.49
C PRO A 317 -11.35 -5.28 4.74
N GLU A 318 -11.33 -6.54 4.31
CA GLU A 318 -10.18 -7.12 3.63
C GLU A 318 -10.00 -6.48 2.25
N VAL A 319 -8.76 -6.32 1.82
CA VAL A 319 -8.43 -5.79 0.51
C VAL A 319 -7.93 -6.92 -0.38
N ILE A 320 -8.68 -7.19 -1.43
CA ILE A 320 -8.36 -8.26 -2.38
C ILE A 320 -7.65 -7.66 -3.58
N THR A 321 -6.46 -8.17 -3.88
CA THR A 321 -5.76 -7.88 -5.13
C THR A 321 -6.19 -8.92 -6.17
N PHE A 322 -6.74 -8.43 -7.26
CA PHE A 322 -7.15 -9.22 -8.42
C PHE A 322 -6.12 -9.07 -9.54
N GLU A 323 -5.82 -10.17 -10.24
CA GLU A 323 -4.97 -10.16 -11.43
C GLU A 323 -5.70 -10.77 -12.62
N LYS A 324 -5.51 -10.15 -13.78
CA LYS A 324 -5.93 -10.69 -15.08
C LYS A 324 -4.71 -10.90 -15.96
N GLN A 325 -4.49 -12.15 -16.39
CA GLN A 325 -3.53 -12.46 -17.44
C GLN A 325 -4.09 -12.04 -18.79
N CYS A 326 -3.40 -11.16 -19.51
CA CYS A 326 -3.80 -10.67 -20.83
C CYS A 326 -3.21 -11.53 -21.96
N ARG A 327 -2.09 -12.20 -21.69
CA ARG A 327 -1.43 -13.15 -22.58
C ARG A 327 -0.87 -14.32 -21.78
N PRO A 328 -0.73 -15.51 -22.37
CA PRO A 328 0.03 -16.58 -21.75
C PRO A 328 1.44 -16.08 -21.41
N LEU A 329 1.94 -16.41 -20.22
CA LEU A 329 3.35 -16.24 -19.92
C LEU A 329 4.12 -17.14 -20.92
N GLU A 330 4.86 -16.52 -21.83
CA GLU A 330 5.84 -17.28 -22.61
C GLU A 330 6.77 -17.94 -21.59
N SER A 331 6.82 -19.27 -21.62
CA SER A 331 7.79 -20.04 -20.85
C SER A 331 9.18 -19.51 -21.22
N GLN A 332 9.83 -18.77 -20.29
CA GLN A 332 11.22 -18.37 -20.49
C GLN A 332 12.04 -19.64 -20.71
N PRO A 333 12.71 -19.79 -21.87
CA PRO A 333 13.62 -20.89 -22.06
C PRO A 333 14.85 -20.65 -21.17
N GLY A 334 15.03 -21.47 -20.15
CA GLY A 334 16.33 -21.72 -19.53
C GLY A 334 16.79 -20.73 -18.46
N LEU A 335 16.33 -20.95 -17.22
CA LEU A 335 17.19 -20.83 -16.04
C LEU A 335 17.14 -22.19 -15.33
N THR A 336 17.75 -23.17 -15.98
CA THR A 336 18.27 -24.36 -15.31
C THR A 336 19.71 -24.05 -14.88
N GLN A 337 19.95 -24.20 -13.61
CA GLN A 337 21.19 -24.25 -12.80
C GLN A 337 21.50 -22.98 -12.03
#